data_eed02d14237085d96cefa731949d9d2e
#
_entry.id   eed02d14237085d96cefa731949d9d2e
#
_cell.length_a   1.000
_cell.length_b   1.000
_cell.length_c   1.000
_cell.angle_alpha   90.00
_cell.angle_beta   90.00
_cell.angle_gamma   90.00
#
_symmetry.space_group_name_H-M   'P 1'
#
loop_
_entity.id
_entity.type
_entity.pdbx_description
1 polymer ?
#
loop_
_entity_poly.entity_id
_entity_poly.type
_entity_poly.pdbx_seq_one_letter_code
_entity_poly.pdbx_strand_id
1 'polypeptide(L)'
;MVATGPRTGVDLDSFFGPVRVEWDHEAAMTPLGQLPFFIDFLKTAGLFDALVADCPLRYLSPNAPRRRDVLGTAMLSMLAGHRRYAHIAALRCDAVLPELLGMKKIVSEDAIRRAFKAIDETEGAVWLRRRLQHVSRLQKSNSHFLLSLGGERGSALGPILGPAKLSANIS
;
A
#
# COMPACT_ATOMS: atom_id res chain seq x y z
N MET A 1 -13.85 25.10 16.05
CA MET A 1 -14.71 24.22 16.86
C MET A 1 -15.47 23.36 15.86
N VAL A 2 -15.04 22.12 15.63
CA VAL A 2 -15.71 21.19 14.72
C VAL A 2 -16.79 20.51 15.55
N ALA A 3 -18.05 20.68 15.17
CA ALA A 3 -19.19 20.04 15.81
C ALA A 3 -19.10 18.52 15.53
N THR A 4 -18.73 17.75 16.53
CA THR A 4 -18.76 16.30 16.47
C THR A 4 -20.24 15.88 16.56
N GLY A 5 -20.86 15.59 15.42
CA GLY A 5 -22.20 15.01 15.37
C GLY A 5 -22.23 13.65 16.11
N PRO A 6 -23.43 13.14 16.48
CA PRO A 6 -23.53 11.86 17.17
C PRO A 6 -22.96 10.75 16.28
N ARG A 7 -21.89 10.11 16.73
CA ARG A 7 -21.30 8.95 16.06
C ARG A 7 -22.27 7.77 16.23
N THR A 8 -22.87 7.34 15.14
CA THR A 8 -23.76 6.18 15.14
C THR A 8 -22.88 4.93 15.04
N GLY A 9 -22.70 4.23 16.15
CA GLY A 9 -21.92 3.00 16.19
C GLY A 9 -22.83 1.77 16.35
N VAL A 10 -22.41 0.64 15.80
CA VAL A 10 -23.03 -0.68 15.97
C VAL A 10 -22.03 -1.61 16.62
N ASP A 11 -22.44 -2.28 17.69
CA ASP A 11 -21.64 -3.30 18.32
C ASP A 11 -21.98 -4.66 17.70
N LEU A 12 -20.96 -5.36 17.19
CA LEU A 12 -21.06 -6.67 16.55
C LEU A 12 -20.25 -7.69 17.33
N ASP A 13 -20.84 -8.87 17.55
CA ASP A 13 -20.09 -10.02 18.06
C ASP A 13 -19.34 -10.69 16.91
N SER A 14 -18.03 -10.86 17.08
CA SER A 14 -17.17 -11.57 16.15
C SER A 14 -16.52 -12.78 16.81
N PHE A 15 -15.93 -13.68 16.02
CA PHE A 15 -15.18 -14.84 16.51
C PHE A 15 -14.00 -14.46 17.44
N PHE A 16 -13.55 -13.20 17.41
CA PHE A 16 -12.45 -12.68 18.23
C PHE A 16 -12.93 -11.76 19.38
N GLY A 17 -14.25 -11.66 19.61
CA GLY A 17 -14.87 -10.81 20.61
C GLY A 17 -15.68 -9.65 20.03
N PRO A 18 -16.19 -8.76 20.87
CA PRO A 18 -17.01 -7.64 20.43
C PRO A 18 -16.21 -6.63 19.63
N VAL A 19 -16.75 -6.20 18.49
CA VAL A 19 -16.19 -5.18 17.61
C VAL A 19 -17.20 -4.05 17.50
N ARG A 20 -16.76 -2.82 17.76
CA ARG A 20 -17.56 -1.62 17.55
C ARG A 20 -17.27 -1.02 16.19
N VAL A 21 -18.30 -0.87 15.37
CA VAL A 21 -18.23 -0.23 14.04
C VAL A 21 -18.85 1.16 14.16
N GLU A 22 -18.09 2.18 13.84
CA GLU A 22 -18.54 3.58 13.80
C GLU A 22 -18.38 4.11 12.38
N TRP A 23 -19.38 4.87 11.92
CA TRP A 23 -19.33 5.55 10.61
C TRP A 23 -18.93 7.00 10.82
N ASP A 24 -17.92 7.43 10.08
CA ASP A 24 -17.52 8.82 9.97
C ASP A 24 -17.91 9.32 8.57
N HIS A 25 -18.95 10.14 8.51
CA HIS A 25 -19.48 10.67 7.23
C HIS A 25 -18.58 11.74 6.61
N GLU A 26 -17.65 12.30 7.38
CA GLU A 26 -16.72 13.33 6.93
C GLU A 26 -15.38 12.75 6.45
N ALA A 27 -15.12 11.48 6.75
CA ALA A 27 -13.89 10.82 6.36
C ALA A 27 -13.86 10.51 4.85
N ALA A 28 -12.70 10.73 4.24
CA ALA A 28 -12.47 10.29 2.88
C ALA A 28 -12.48 8.75 2.82
N MET A 29 -13.19 8.20 1.84
CA MET A 29 -13.34 6.75 1.69
C MET A 29 -12.64 6.24 0.45
N THR A 30 -12.15 5.01 0.52
CA THR A 30 -11.66 4.25 -0.62
C THR A 30 -12.53 3.00 -0.86
N PRO A 31 -12.92 2.70 -2.10
CA PRO A 31 -13.60 1.44 -2.42
C PRO A 31 -12.66 0.22 -2.34
N LEU A 32 -11.36 0.45 -2.17
CA LEU A 32 -10.32 -0.58 -2.14
C LEU A 32 -9.77 -0.75 -0.72
N GLY A 33 -10.66 -1.02 0.24
CA GLY A 33 -10.39 -1.01 1.68
C GLY A 33 -9.25 -1.89 2.19
N GLN A 34 -8.77 -2.87 1.40
CA GLN A 34 -7.60 -3.67 1.76
C GLN A 34 -6.27 -3.00 1.37
N LEU A 35 -6.27 -2.08 0.41
CA LEU A 35 -5.04 -1.45 -0.07
C LEU A 35 -4.35 -0.54 0.94
N PRO A 36 -5.04 0.21 1.83
CA PRO A 36 -4.37 0.99 2.87
C PRO A 36 -3.42 0.15 3.74
N PHE A 37 -3.81 -1.05 4.14
CA PHE A 37 -2.95 -1.96 4.92
C PHE A 37 -1.73 -2.41 4.12
N PHE A 38 -1.92 -2.71 2.83
CA PHE A 38 -0.81 -3.08 1.96
C PHE A 38 0.14 -1.89 1.72
N ILE A 39 -0.38 -0.68 1.59
CA ILE A 39 0.42 0.54 1.46
C ILE A 39 1.23 0.80 2.73
N ASP A 40 0.65 0.59 3.91
CA ASP A 40 1.36 0.71 5.18
C ASP A 40 2.52 -0.30 5.26
N PHE A 41 2.28 -1.54 4.83
CA PHE A 41 3.36 -2.54 4.68
C PHE A 41 4.46 -2.06 3.72
N LEU A 42 4.11 -1.54 2.55
CA LEU A 42 5.10 -1.02 1.57
C LEU A 42 5.93 0.12 2.15
N LYS A 43 5.29 0.99 2.95
CA LYS A 43 5.95 2.11 3.65
C LYS A 43 6.90 1.60 4.72
N THR A 44 6.43 0.73 5.61
CA THR A 44 7.21 0.16 6.71
C THR A 44 8.42 -0.61 6.20
N ALA A 45 8.27 -1.36 5.11
CA ALA A 45 9.35 -2.10 4.47
C ALA A 45 10.24 -1.23 3.56
N GLY A 46 9.92 0.06 3.37
CA GLY A 46 10.67 0.98 2.50
C GLY A 46 10.65 0.59 1.01
N LEU A 47 9.76 -0.32 0.60
CA LEU A 47 9.77 -0.92 -0.73
C LEU A 47 9.37 0.07 -1.83
N PHE A 48 8.35 0.88 -1.60
CA PHE A 48 7.87 1.82 -2.59
C PHE A 48 8.85 2.98 -2.80
N ASP A 49 9.40 3.53 -1.73
CA ASP A 49 10.39 4.61 -1.82
C ASP A 49 11.66 4.15 -2.55
N ALA A 50 12.13 2.94 -2.26
CA ALA A 50 13.25 2.36 -2.97
C ALA A 50 12.94 2.13 -4.46
N LEU A 51 11.72 1.70 -4.80
CA LEU A 51 11.28 1.53 -6.19
C LEU A 51 11.30 2.87 -6.94
N VAL A 52 10.83 3.95 -6.31
CA VAL A 52 10.78 5.30 -6.90
C VAL A 52 12.16 5.90 -7.05
N ALA A 53 13.04 5.75 -6.05
CA ALA A 53 14.36 6.37 -6.02
C ALA A 53 15.24 5.90 -7.18
N ASP A 54 15.26 4.61 -7.45
CA ASP A 54 16.14 3.99 -8.45
C ASP A 54 15.46 3.82 -9.83
N CYS A 55 14.26 4.32 -10.01
CA CYS A 55 13.54 4.18 -11.29
C CYS A 55 14.31 4.90 -12.42
N PRO A 56 14.65 4.21 -13.54
CA PRO A 56 15.40 4.80 -14.63
C PRO A 56 14.59 5.74 -15.52
N LEU A 57 13.41 6.15 -15.06
CA LEU A 57 12.55 7.07 -15.81
C LEU A 57 13.18 8.46 -15.86
N ARG A 58 13.53 8.89 -17.06
CA ARG A 58 14.14 10.20 -17.35
C ARG A 58 13.15 11.05 -18.13
N TYR A 59 12.88 12.24 -17.64
CA TYR A 59 12.03 13.21 -18.33
C TYR A 59 12.85 14.36 -18.87
N LEU A 60 12.54 14.76 -20.10
CA LEU A 60 13.10 15.95 -20.74
C LEU A 60 12.20 17.17 -20.53
N SER A 61 10.93 16.97 -20.20
CA SER A 61 9.94 18.05 -20.05
C SER A 61 9.79 18.47 -18.57
N PRO A 62 9.79 19.78 -18.28
CA PRO A 62 9.52 20.28 -16.92
C PRO A 62 8.08 19.99 -16.45
N ASN A 63 7.16 19.78 -17.38
CA ASN A 63 5.76 19.46 -17.10
C ASN A 63 5.49 17.96 -16.96
N ALA A 64 6.51 17.13 -16.96
CA ALA A 64 6.37 15.69 -16.81
C ALA A 64 5.82 15.34 -15.42
N PRO A 65 4.99 14.29 -15.31
CA PRO A 65 4.51 13.83 -14.03
C PRO A 65 5.67 13.31 -13.17
N ARG A 66 5.57 13.46 -11.84
CA ARG A 66 6.61 12.93 -10.94
C ARG A 66 6.71 11.40 -11.08
N ARG A 67 7.93 10.88 -10.93
CA ARG A 67 8.16 9.42 -10.94
C ARG A 67 7.25 8.69 -9.95
N ARG A 68 7.08 9.26 -8.75
CA ARG A 68 6.19 8.72 -7.71
C ARG A 68 4.74 8.62 -8.19
N ASP A 69 4.22 9.63 -8.87
CA ASP A 69 2.84 9.64 -9.36
C ASP A 69 2.65 8.58 -10.47
N VAL A 70 3.64 8.39 -11.35
CA VAL A 70 3.60 7.37 -12.41
C VAL A 70 3.66 5.96 -11.81
N LEU A 71 4.65 5.69 -10.98
CA LEU A 71 4.84 4.36 -10.40
C LEU A 71 3.72 4.03 -9.40
N GLY A 72 3.27 5.00 -8.62
CA GLY A 72 2.15 4.83 -7.70
C GLY A 72 0.85 4.53 -8.44
N THR A 73 0.55 5.27 -9.51
CA THR A 73 -0.64 4.98 -10.33
C THR A 73 -0.57 3.57 -10.95
N ALA A 74 0.58 3.17 -11.48
CA ALA A 74 0.76 1.84 -12.04
C ALA A 74 0.60 0.75 -10.96
N MET A 75 1.18 0.95 -9.78
CA MET A 75 1.07 0.03 -8.65
C MET A 75 -0.37 -0.10 -8.17
N LEU A 76 -1.06 1.01 -7.92
CA LEU A 76 -2.46 1.00 -7.50
C LEU A 76 -3.35 0.31 -8.55
N SER A 77 -3.09 0.55 -9.83
CA SER A 77 -3.83 -0.10 -10.91
C SER A 77 -3.64 -1.62 -10.90
N MET A 78 -2.43 -2.10 -10.70
CA MET A 78 -2.14 -3.54 -10.61
C MET A 78 -2.77 -4.16 -9.36
N LEU A 79 -2.67 -3.51 -8.21
CA LEU A 79 -3.23 -3.98 -6.94
C LEU A 79 -4.77 -3.98 -6.95
N ALA A 80 -5.38 -3.04 -7.67
CA ALA A 80 -6.83 -3.01 -7.91
C ALA A 80 -7.30 -4.07 -8.92
N GLY A 81 -6.40 -4.90 -9.46
CA GLY A 81 -6.72 -5.95 -10.44
C GLY A 81 -7.00 -5.41 -11.84
N HIS A 82 -6.61 -4.20 -12.15
CA HIS A 82 -6.81 -3.62 -13.46
C HIS A 82 -5.91 -4.30 -14.50
N ARG A 83 -6.51 -4.77 -15.59
CA ARG A 83 -5.79 -5.43 -16.70
C ARG A 83 -5.59 -4.52 -17.92
N ARG A 84 -6.21 -3.35 -17.95
CA ARG A 84 -6.14 -2.38 -19.06
C ARG A 84 -5.85 -0.99 -18.52
N TYR A 85 -5.08 -0.21 -19.26
CA TYR A 85 -4.79 1.18 -18.90
C TYR A 85 -6.05 2.04 -18.75
N ALA A 86 -7.10 1.77 -19.54
CA ALA A 86 -8.37 2.49 -19.44
C ALA A 86 -9.01 2.45 -18.04
N HIS A 87 -8.74 1.38 -17.27
CA HIS A 87 -9.27 1.24 -15.91
C HIS A 87 -8.63 2.22 -14.90
N ILE A 88 -7.49 2.82 -15.23
CA ILE A 88 -6.81 3.83 -14.39
C ILE A 88 -7.73 5.02 -14.10
N ALA A 89 -8.66 5.32 -15.01
CA ALA A 89 -9.64 6.40 -14.81
C ALA A 89 -10.45 6.22 -13.52
N ALA A 90 -10.76 4.97 -13.13
CA ALA A 90 -11.51 4.68 -11.92
C ALA A 90 -10.75 5.07 -10.63
N LEU A 91 -9.40 5.01 -10.65
CA LEU A 91 -8.58 5.39 -9.50
C LEU A 91 -8.62 6.90 -9.20
N ARG A 92 -9.05 7.73 -10.15
CA ARG A 92 -9.09 9.19 -9.96
C ARG A 92 -10.16 9.64 -8.99
N CYS A 93 -11.15 8.79 -8.75
CA CYS A 93 -12.22 9.06 -7.79
C CYS A 93 -11.80 8.72 -6.35
N ASP A 94 -10.64 8.08 -6.17
CA ASP A 94 -10.09 7.72 -4.86
C ASP A 94 -9.12 8.80 -4.39
N ALA A 95 -9.45 9.49 -3.31
CA ALA A 95 -8.59 10.52 -2.72
C ALA A 95 -7.61 9.92 -1.68
N VAL A 96 -7.94 8.77 -1.10
CA VAL A 96 -7.20 8.18 0.04
C VAL A 96 -5.91 7.52 -0.41
N LEU A 97 -5.98 6.61 -1.38
CA LEU A 97 -4.83 5.80 -1.78
C LEU A 97 -3.66 6.62 -2.37
N PRO A 98 -3.89 7.65 -3.21
CA PRO A 98 -2.82 8.53 -3.67
C PRO A 98 -2.13 9.26 -2.53
N GLU A 99 -2.88 9.76 -1.55
CA GLU A 99 -2.34 10.45 -0.39
C GLU A 99 -1.46 9.54 0.45
N LEU A 100 -1.91 8.32 0.76
CA LEU A 100 -1.14 7.33 1.50
C LEU A 100 0.20 6.98 0.84
N LEU A 101 0.27 6.99 -0.49
CA LEU A 101 1.51 6.79 -1.26
C LEU A 101 2.34 8.08 -1.43
N GLY A 102 1.91 9.20 -0.88
CA GLY A 102 2.57 10.51 -1.03
C GLY A 102 2.58 11.01 -2.48
N MET A 103 1.56 10.67 -3.25
CA MET A 103 1.35 11.11 -4.63
C MET A 103 0.64 12.47 -4.65
N LYS A 104 0.89 13.26 -5.71
CA LYS A 104 0.11 14.48 -5.95
C LYS A 104 -1.19 14.19 -6.71
N LYS A 105 -1.18 13.19 -7.57
CA LYS A 105 -2.33 12.84 -8.42
C LYS A 105 -2.19 11.46 -9.04
N ILE A 106 -3.32 10.88 -9.42
CA ILE A 106 -3.37 9.76 -10.36
C ILE A 106 -3.10 10.30 -11.76
N VAL A 107 -2.09 9.77 -12.44
CA VAL A 107 -1.73 10.20 -13.80
C VAL A 107 -2.65 9.56 -14.84
N SER A 108 -2.69 10.13 -16.05
CA SER A 108 -3.49 9.57 -17.14
C SER A 108 -2.87 8.30 -17.71
N GLU A 109 -3.70 7.47 -18.35
CA GLU A 109 -3.24 6.27 -19.05
C GLU A 109 -2.14 6.59 -20.08
N ASP A 110 -2.31 7.66 -20.85
CA ASP A 110 -1.30 8.10 -21.82
C ASP A 110 0.01 8.54 -21.17
N ALA A 111 -0.07 9.17 -20.00
CA ALA A 111 1.13 9.56 -19.26
C ALA A 111 1.90 8.32 -18.78
N ILE A 112 1.21 7.28 -18.28
CA ILE A 112 1.84 6.01 -17.88
C ILE A 112 2.45 5.31 -19.10
N ARG A 113 1.69 5.21 -20.19
CA ARG A 113 2.14 4.55 -21.42
C ARG A 113 3.39 5.22 -21.98
N ARG A 114 3.41 6.56 -22.05
CA ARG A 114 4.59 7.32 -22.47
C ARG A 114 5.76 7.18 -21.52
N ALA A 115 5.50 7.17 -20.21
CA ALA A 115 6.54 7.01 -19.21
C ALA A 115 7.23 5.65 -19.32
N PHE A 116 6.47 4.56 -19.41
CA PHE A 116 7.06 3.23 -19.53
C PHE A 116 7.75 3.02 -20.88
N LYS A 117 7.23 3.61 -21.96
CA LYS A 117 7.90 3.58 -23.27
C LYS A 117 9.24 4.35 -23.27
N ALA A 118 9.41 5.33 -22.39
CA ALA A 118 10.64 6.12 -22.27
C ALA A 118 11.73 5.43 -21.45
N ILE A 119 11.42 4.32 -20.79
CA ILE A 119 12.41 3.52 -20.05
C ILE A 119 13.11 2.61 -21.06
N ASP A 120 14.43 2.68 -21.09
CA ASP A 120 15.24 1.71 -21.83
C ASP A 120 15.01 0.29 -21.29
N GLU A 121 14.85 -0.69 -22.18
CA GLU A 121 14.50 -2.05 -21.81
C GLU A 121 15.58 -2.68 -20.91
N THR A 122 16.85 -2.46 -21.23
CA THR A 122 17.98 -3.01 -20.48
C THR A 122 18.07 -2.37 -19.07
N GLU A 123 17.99 -1.04 -19.00
CA GLU A 123 17.99 -0.31 -17.72
C GLU A 123 16.79 -0.70 -16.87
N GLY A 124 15.61 -0.82 -17.47
CA GLY A 124 14.38 -1.25 -16.82
C GLY A 124 14.46 -2.67 -16.26
N ALA A 125 15.00 -3.61 -17.02
CA ALA A 125 15.20 -4.99 -16.59
C ALA A 125 16.19 -5.09 -15.41
N VAL A 126 17.30 -4.35 -15.46
CA VAL A 126 18.28 -4.29 -14.37
C VAL A 126 17.66 -3.70 -13.11
N TRP A 127 16.90 -2.61 -13.25
CA TRP A 127 16.20 -1.97 -12.15
C TRP A 127 15.20 -2.92 -11.47
N LEU A 128 14.30 -3.56 -12.23
CA LEU A 128 13.33 -4.50 -11.71
C LEU A 128 14.00 -5.69 -11.02
N ARG A 129 15.03 -6.28 -11.63
CA ARG A 129 15.79 -7.40 -11.04
C ARG A 129 16.38 -7.02 -9.70
N ARG A 130 16.99 -5.83 -9.59
CA ARG A 130 17.54 -5.32 -8.33
C ARG A 130 16.46 -5.18 -7.26
N ARG A 131 15.27 -4.68 -7.61
CA ARG A 131 14.14 -4.55 -6.67
C ARG A 131 13.61 -5.90 -6.22
N LEU A 132 13.45 -6.86 -7.12
CA LEU A 132 13.03 -8.23 -6.78
C LEU A 132 14.04 -8.91 -5.86
N GLN A 133 15.34 -8.76 -6.10
CA GLN A 133 16.39 -9.30 -5.21
C GLN A 133 16.31 -8.68 -3.81
N HIS A 134 16.02 -7.38 -3.71
CA HIS A 134 15.83 -6.73 -2.42
C HIS A 134 14.67 -7.33 -1.64
N VAL A 135 13.50 -7.48 -2.25
CA VAL A 135 12.32 -8.12 -1.65
C VAL A 135 12.62 -9.56 -1.20
N SER A 136 13.30 -10.35 -2.06
CA SER A 136 13.67 -11.73 -1.72
C SER A 136 14.62 -11.82 -0.52
N ARG A 137 15.49 -10.84 -0.33
CA ARG A 137 16.38 -10.79 0.86
C ARG A 137 15.60 -10.48 2.13
N LEU A 138 14.64 -9.55 2.07
CA LEU A 138 13.77 -9.25 3.21
C LEU A 138 12.97 -10.48 3.63
N GLN A 139 12.43 -11.23 2.68
CA GLN A 139 11.68 -12.45 2.93
C GLN A 139 12.57 -13.53 3.61
N LYS A 140 13.80 -13.71 3.15
CA LYS A 140 14.75 -14.67 3.76
C LYS A 140 15.13 -14.26 5.18
N SER A 141 15.33 -12.97 5.42
CA SER A 141 15.64 -12.46 6.77
C SER A 141 14.49 -12.73 7.74
N ASN A 142 13.24 -12.48 7.32
CA ASN A 142 12.07 -12.74 8.14
C ASN A 142 11.85 -14.23 8.41
N SER A 143 12.05 -15.10 7.42
CA SER A 143 11.92 -16.54 7.63
C SER A 143 12.98 -17.10 8.58
N HIS A 144 14.20 -16.57 8.54
CA HIS A 144 15.27 -16.95 9.48
C HIS A 144 14.94 -16.48 10.91
N PHE A 145 14.38 -15.27 11.05
CA PHE A 145 13.93 -14.75 12.34
C PHE A 145 12.78 -15.58 12.92
N LEU A 146 11.80 -15.96 12.13
CA LEU A 146 10.69 -16.83 12.57
C LEU A 146 11.17 -18.24 12.95
N LEU A 147 12.15 -18.79 12.23
CA LEU A 147 12.75 -20.09 12.57
C LEU A 147 13.57 -20.02 13.87
N SER A 148 14.28 -18.91 14.11
CA SER A 148 15.03 -18.73 15.36
C SER A 148 14.10 -18.56 16.58
N LEU A 149 12.96 -17.89 16.42
CA LEU A 149 11.92 -17.80 17.46
C LEU A 149 11.21 -19.13 17.72
N GLY A 150 11.10 -19.97 16.69
CA GLY A 150 10.51 -21.32 16.80
C GLY A 150 11.42 -22.34 17.46
N GLY A 151 12.74 -22.13 17.41
CA GLY A 151 13.74 -23.05 17.99
C GLY A 151 13.90 -22.97 19.50
N GLU A 152 13.44 -21.90 20.16
CA GLU A 152 13.54 -21.74 21.62
C GLU A 152 12.27 -22.12 22.40
N ARG A 153 11.25 -22.64 21.73
CA ARG A 153 10.00 -23.08 22.41
C ARG A 153 9.95 -24.59 22.65
N GLY A 154 10.98 -25.06 23.29
CA GLY A 154 10.98 -26.36 23.96
C GLY A 154 11.00 -26.18 25.48
N SER A 155 9.91 -25.76 26.09
CA SER A 155 9.54 -25.74 27.52
C SER A 155 9.26 -24.34 28.06
N ALA A 156 8.02 -23.89 27.90
CA ALA A 156 7.24 -23.09 28.85
C ALA A 156 5.93 -22.63 28.18
N LEU A 157 4.93 -23.49 28.13
CA LEU A 157 3.56 -23.09 27.87
C LEU A 157 2.94 -22.58 29.16
N GLY A 158 3.03 -21.25 29.39
CA GLY A 158 2.15 -20.53 30.29
C GLY A 158 1.15 -19.74 29.46
N PRO A 159 -0.14 -19.63 29.88
CA PRO A 159 -1.16 -18.98 29.07
C PRO A 159 -1.04 -17.47 29.21
N ILE A 160 -0.55 -16.79 28.14
CA ILE A 160 -0.66 -15.35 28.03
C ILE A 160 -1.58 -15.04 26.85
N LEU A 161 -2.87 -15.07 27.10
CA LEU A 161 -3.87 -14.45 26.25
C LEU A 161 -4.67 -13.47 27.09
N GLY A 162 -4.13 -12.27 27.23
CA GLY A 162 -4.92 -11.11 27.59
C GLY A 162 -5.65 -10.59 26.35
N PRO A 163 -6.86 -10.01 26.48
CA PRO A 163 -7.64 -9.56 25.35
C PRO A 163 -6.94 -8.38 24.64
N ALA A 164 -6.46 -8.63 23.44
CA ALA A 164 -6.01 -7.57 22.54
C ALA A 164 -7.23 -6.75 22.10
N LYS A 165 -7.32 -5.50 22.53
CA LYS A 165 -8.27 -4.52 22.00
C LYS A 165 -7.81 -4.15 20.60
N LEU A 166 -8.37 -4.81 19.58
CA LEU A 166 -8.34 -4.31 18.21
C LEU A 166 -9.45 -3.27 18.07
N SER A 167 -9.10 -2.00 18.16
CA SER A 167 -9.98 -0.94 17.66
C SER A 167 -9.71 -0.81 16.14
N ALA A 168 -10.51 -1.46 15.33
CA ALA A 168 -10.53 -1.21 13.90
C ALA A 168 -11.33 0.08 13.68
N ASN A 169 -10.64 1.22 13.58
CA ASN A 169 -11.20 2.42 12.97
C ASN A 169 -11.21 2.18 11.46
N ILE A 170 -12.34 1.77 10.94
CA ILE A 170 -12.61 1.78 9.50
C ILE A 170 -13.25 3.14 9.24
N SER A 171 -12.42 4.11 8.96
CA SER A 171 -12.86 5.41 8.43
C SER A 171 -12.97 5.33 6.92
#